data_da75fa3d3b248d9171f327ee3b2ea91c
#
_entry.id   da75fa3d3b248d9171f327ee3b2ea91c
#
_cell.length_a   1.000
_cell.length_b   1.000
_cell.length_c   1.000
_cell.angle_alpha   90.00
_cell.angle_beta   90.00
_cell.angle_gamma   90.00
#
_symmetry.space_group_name_H-M   'P 1'
#
loop_
_entity.id
_entity.type
_entity.pdbx_description
1 polymer ?
#
loop_
_entity_poly.entity_id
_entity_poly.type
_entity_poly.pdbx_seq_one_letter_code
_entity_poly.pdbx_strand_id
1 'polypeptide(L)'
;MSNFIPEGGIWMNTQRPEWNDANNALVGNGVSMVTLYYLRRFLSFFKGLISQSDDMSFDISAELYQFFIRSLQTLEQYESLLNTKISDQDRKLIFTGLGTAGSDYREAIYKTRSFL
;
A
#
# COMPACT_ATOMS: atom_id res chain seq x y z
N MET A 1 -1.03 -0.01 1.11
CA MET A 1 -0.30 0.20 -0.17
C MET A 1 -0.04 -1.12 -0.91
N SER A 2 0.55 -2.14 -0.27
CA SER A 2 0.94 -3.40 -0.92
C SER A 2 -0.17 -4.16 -1.65
N ASN A 3 -1.41 -3.90 -1.32
CA ASN A 3 -2.60 -4.56 -1.88
C ASN A 3 -3.43 -3.62 -2.78
N PHE A 4 -2.83 -2.52 -3.23
CA PHE A 4 -3.51 -1.58 -4.11
C PHE A 4 -3.59 -2.11 -5.55
N ILE A 5 -4.78 -2.08 -6.11
CA ILE A 5 -5.07 -2.41 -7.51
C ILE A 5 -5.58 -1.13 -8.18
N PRO A 6 -4.84 -0.58 -9.16
CA PRO A 6 -5.29 0.60 -9.91
C PRO A 6 -6.68 0.40 -10.53
N GLU A 7 -7.53 1.43 -10.44
CA GLU A 7 -8.94 1.43 -10.87
C GLU A 7 -9.84 0.43 -10.12
N GLY A 8 -9.29 -0.36 -9.21
CA GLY A 8 -10.04 -1.37 -8.45
C GLY A 8 -10.23 -1.00 -6.98
N GLY A 9 -9.16 -0.70 -6.26
CA GLY A 9 -9.20 -0.43 -4.82
C GLY A 9 -8.12 -1.21 -4.06
N ILE A 10 -8.38 -1.50 -2.80
CA ILE A 10 -7.48 -2.30 -1.97
C ILE A 10 -7.96 -3.74 -1.93
N TRP A 11 -7.14 -4.66 -2.36
CA TRP A 11 -7.42 -6.09 -2.23
C TRP A 11 -7.45 -6.49 -0.75
N MET A 12 -8.53 -7.13 -0.36
CA MET A 12 -8.75 -7.63 1.00
C MET A 12 -8.92 -9.14 0.97
N ASN A 13 -8.25 -9.80 1.91
CA ASN A 13 -8.43 -11.21 2.22
C ASN A 13 -8.71 -11.30 3.72
N THR A 14 -9.96 -11.29 4.10
CA THR A 14 -10.40 -11.30 5.50
C THR A 14 -10.94 -12.67 5.87
N GLN A 15 -10.40 -13.26 6.93
CA GLN A 15 -10.84 -14.58 7.41
C GLN A 15 -12.05 -14.51 8.35
N ARG A 16 -12.43 -13.31 8.78
CA ARG A 16 -13.53 -13.08 9.72
C ARG A 16 -14.47 -12.00 9.20
N PRO A 17 -15.52 -12.37 8.48
CA PRO A 17 -16.45 -11.43 7.87
C PRO A 17 -17.36 -10.67 8.87
N GLU A 18 -17.41 -11.09 10.12
CA GLU A 18 -18.26 -10.52 11.15
C GLU A 18 -17.87 -9.12 11.66
N TRP A 19 -16.73 -8.59 11.24
CA TRP A 19 -16.19 -7.33 11.74
C TRP A 19 -16.80 -6.06 11.14
N ASN A 20 -17.30 -6.13 9.90
CA ASN A 20 -17.97 -5.01 9.25
C ASN A 20 -18.72 -5.45 7.98
N ASP A 21 -19.58 -4.58 7.47
CA ASP A 21 -20.39 -4.86 6.28
C ASP A 21 -19.56 -5.12 5.02
N ALA A 22 -18.40 -4.48 4.87
CA ALA A 22 -17.51 -4.71 3.75
C ALA A 22 -16.96 -6.15 3.74
N ASN A 23 -16.58 -6.68 4.91
CA ASN A 23 -16.14 -8.07 5.04
C ASN A 23 -17.26 -9.06 4.69
N ASN A 24 -18.50 -8.77 5.12
CA ASN A 24 -19.66 -9.58 4.78
C ASN A 24 -19.94 -9.56 3.27
N ALA A 25 -19.91 -8.38 2.66
CA ALA A 25 -20.16 -8.23 1.22
C ALA A 25 -19.09 -8.93 0.36
N LEU A 26 -17.84 -8.91 0.78
CA LEU A 26 -16.71 -9.51 0.04
C LEU A 26 -16.56 -11.01 0.30
N VAL A 27 -17.30 -11.56 1.28
CA VAL A 27 -17.18 -12.99 1.67
C VAL A 27 -15.70 -13.40 1.90
N GLY A 28 -14.93 -12.50 2.51
CA GLY A 28 -13.52 -12.69 2.82
C GLY A 28 -12.51 -12.31 1.74
N ASN A 29 -12.90 -12.15 0.47
CA ASN A 29 -12.01 -11.80 -0.63
C ASN A 29 -12.63 -10.75 -1.56
N GLY A 30 -11.86 -9.78 -1.97
CA GLY A 30 -12.28 -8.77 -2.93
C GLY A 30 -11.56 -7.44 -2.79
N VAL A 31 -11.97 -6.44 -3.55
CA VAL A 31 -11.43 -5.08 -3.51
C VAL A 31 -12.36 -4.13 -2.74
N SER A 32 -11.77 -3.31 -1.88
CA SER A 32 -12.47 -2.33 -1.06
C SER A 32 -12.09 -0.91 -1.49
N MET A 33 -13.08 -0.15 -1.96
CA MET A 33 -12.94 1.28 -2.21
C MET A 33 -12.96 2.10 -0.92
N VAL A 34 -13.70 1.66 0.08
CA VAL A 34 -13.75 2.34 1.40
C VAL A 34 -12.37 2.35 2.04
N THR A 35 -11.66 1.22 2.02
CA THR A 35 -10.28 1.13 2.53
C THR A 35 -9.33 2.04 1.74
N LEU A 36 -9.51 2.16 0.42
CA LEU A 36 -8.73 3.10 -0.40
C LEU A 36 -8.99 4.55 0.00
N TYR A 37 -10.23 4.94 0.26
CA TYR A 37 -10.57 6.29 0.71
C TYR A 37 -9.95 6.61 2.07
N TYR A 38 -9.96 5.68 3.01
CA TYR A 38 -9.28 5.86 4.31
C TYR A 38 -7.77 5.97 4.15
N LEU A 39 -7.16 5.16 3.30
CA LEU A 39 -5.73 5.26 2.99
C LEU A 39 -5.39 6.65 2.41
N ARG A 40 -6.17 7.14 1.45
CA ARG A 40 -5.98 8.47 0.87
C ARG A 40 -6.08 9.58 1.92
N ARG A 41 -7.09 9.53 2.79
CA ARG A 41 -7.26 10.50 3.90
C ARG A 41 -6.07 10.45 4.84
N PHE A 42 -5.62 9.27 5.22
CA PHE A 42 -4.45 9.10 6.07
C PHE A 42 -3.19 9.70 5.44
N LEU A 43 -2.92 9.42 4.19
CA LEU A 43 -1.75 9.95 3.48
C LEU A 43 -1.80 11.46 3.36
N SER A 44 -2.97 12.05 3.08
CA SER A 44 -3.16 13.51 3.02
C SER A 44 -2.93 14.16 4.37
N PHE A 45 -3.46 13.58 5.44
CA PHE A 45 -3.24 14.04 6.81
C PHE A 45 -1.75 13.96 7.20
N PHE A 46 -1.11 12.84 6.92
CA PHE A 46 0.29 12.63 7.24
C PHE A 46 1.23 13.58 6.46
N LYS A 47 0.93 13.81 5.18
CA LYS A 47 1.60 14.84 4.39
C LYS A 47 1.50 16.22 5.05
N GLY A 48 0.32 16.59 5.54
CA GLY A 48 0.10 17.84 6.26
C GLY A 48 0.96 17.93 7.53
N LEU A 49 1.03 16.87 8.32
CA LEU A 49 1.87 16.83 9.52
C LEU A 49 3.35 17.04 9.21
N ILE A 50 3.87 16.33 8.21
CA ILE A 50 5.28 16.47 7.80
C ILE A 50 5.55 17.90 7.30
N SER A 51 4.64 18.46 6.51
CA SER A 51 4.81 19.81 5.96
C SER A 51 4.77 20.92 7.02
N GLN A 52 4.18 20.66 8.19
CA GLN A 52 4.13 21.59 9.32
C GLN A 52 5.28 21.39 10.32
N SER A 53 6.07 20.33 10.14
CA SER A 53 7.23 20.08 11.00
C SER A 53 8.39 20.98 10.58
N ASP A 54 9.07 21.54 11.58
CA ASP A 54 10.33 22.27 11.38
C ASP A 54 11.52 21.32 11.14
N ASP A 55 11.33 20.03 11.36
CA ASP A 55 12.35 19.02 11.16
C ASP A 55 12.51 18.72 9.66
N MET A 56 13.76 18.80 9.20
CA MET A 56 14.14 18.51 7.81
C MET A 56 14.43 17.02 7.56
N SER A 57 14.52 16.22 8.63
CA SER A 57 14.82 14.80 8.56
C SER A 57 14.15 14.02 9.68
N PHE A 58 13.83 12.76 9.43
CA PHE A 58 13.22 11.87 10.38
C PHE A 58 13.97 10.53 10.40
N ASP A 59 14.25 10.03 11.59
CA ASP A 59 14.84 8.71 11.75
C ASP A 59 13.76 7.63 11.57
N ILE A 60 13.98 6.75 10.61
CA ILE A 60 13.14 5.60 10.33
C ILE A 60 13.99 4.35 10.18
N SER A 61 13.41 3.17 10.37
CA SER A 61 14.15 1.93 10.16
C SER A 61 14.54 1.75 8.68
N ALA A 62 15.66 1.08 8.44
CA ALA A 62 16.14 0.81 7.08
C ALA A 62 15.12 -0.01 6.27
N GLU A 63 14.43 -0.96 6.91
CA GLU A 63 13.42 -1.80 6.30
C GLU A 63 12.21 -0.96 5.84
N LEU A 64 11.75 -0.03 6.68
CA LEU A 64 10.64 0.87 6.34
C LEU A 64 11.06 1.83 5.21
N TYR A 65 12.27 2.34 5.25
CA TYR A 65 12.81 3.17 4.17
C TYR A 65 12.83 2.42 2.84
N GLN A 66 13.32 1.18 2.81
CA GLN A 66 13.35 0.36 1.60
C GLN A 66 11.93 0.08 1.07
N PHE A 67 10.98 -0.23 1.93
CA PHE A 67 9.59 -0.39 1.54
C PHE A 67 9.01 0.89 0.91
N PHE A 68 9.29 2.03 1.52
CA PHE A 68 8.84 3.33 1.01
C PHE A 68 9.41 3.63 -0.38
N ILE A 69 10.74 3.50 -0.56
CA ILE A 69 11.42 3.78 -1.83
C ILE A 69 10.93 2.86 -2.95
N ARG A 70 10.81 1.56 -2.70
CA ARG A 70 10.32 0.61 -3.71
C ARG A 70 8.86 0.88 -4.10
N SER A 71 8.02 1.21 -3.13
CA SER A 71 6.63 1.57 -3.39
C SER A 71 6.55 2.86 -4.24
N LEU A 72 7.34 3.87 -3.89
CA LEU A 72 7.42 5.13 -4.62
C LEU A 72 7.90 4.90 -6.06
N GLN A 73 9.01 4.19 -6.25
CA GLN A 73 9.55 3.86 -7.57
C GLN A 73 8.54 3.13 -8.46
N THR A 74 7.79 2.18 -7.88
CA THR A 74 6.72 1.49 -8.61
C THR A 74 5.64 2.47 -9.07
N LEU A 75 5.20 3.37 -8.20
CA LEU A 75 4.17 4.35 -8.56
C LEU A 75 4.66 5.38 -9.58
N GLU A 76 5.88 5.88 -9.44
CA GLU A 76 6.49 6.84 -10.38
C GLU A 76 6.69 6.22 -11.77
N GLN A 77 7.13 4.97 -11.84
CA GLN A 77 7.30 4.26 -13.11
C GLN A 77 6.03 4.23 -13.95
N TYR A 78 4.87 4.17 -13.31
CA TYR A 78 3.58 4.08 -13.96
C TYR A 78 2.74 5.36 -13.89
N GLU A 79 3.32 6.47 -13.43
CA GLU A 79 2.62 7.75 -13.29
C GLU A 79 2.00 8.23 -14.61
N SER A 80 2.70 8.02 -15.73
CA SER A 80 2.21 8.41 -17.06
C SER A 80 0.91 7.71 -17.47
N LEU A 81 0.58 6.58 -16.87
CA LEU A 81 -0.65 5.85 -17.14
C LEU A 81 -1.89 6.43 -16.44
N LEU A 82 -1.71 7.34 -15.47
CA LEU A 82 -2.82 7.92 -14.70
C LEU A 82 -3.85 8.67 -15.57
N ASN A 83 -3.42 9.18 -16.72
CA ASN A 83 -4.27 9.91 -17.67
C ASN A 83 -4.72 9.06 -18.86
N THR A 84 -4.49 7.76 -18.84
CA THR A 84 -4.82 6.83 -19.90
C THR A 84 -5.63 5.66 -19.33
N LYS A 85 -6.22 4.85 -20.20
CA LYS A 85 -6.83 3.60 -19.75
C LYS A 85 -5.73 2.60 -19.40
N ILE A 86 -5.70 2.17 -18.14
CA ILE A 86 -4.74 1.19 -17.65
C ILE A 86 -5.12 -0.19 -18.17
N SER A 87 -4.18 -0.89 -18.82
CA SER A 87 -4.39 -2.27 -19.27
C SER A 87 -4.33 -3.26 -18.06
N ASP A 88 -4.88 -4.45 -18.23
CA ASP A 88 -4.79 -5.49 -17.21
C ASP A 88 -3.34 -5.91 -16.93
N GLN A 89 -2.49 -5.85 -17.94
CA GLN A 89 -1.07 -6.11 -17.78
C GLN A 89 -0.37 -5.05 -16.94
N ASP A 90 -0.63 -3.75 -17.20
CA ASP A 90 -0.07 -2.66 -16.40
C ASP A 90 -0.59 -2.73 -14.96
N ARG A 91 -1.88 -3.00 -14.80
CA ARG A 91 -2.51 -3.19 -13.48
C ARG A 91 -1.83 -4.29 -12.68
N LYS A 92 -1.55 -5.43 -13.34
CA LYS A 92 -0.81 -6.55 -12.75
C LYS A 92 0.62 -6.17 -12.38
N LEU A 93 1.33 -5.43 -13.23
CA LEU A 93 2.71 -4.99 -12.94
C LEU A 93 2.77 -4.07 -11.73
N ILE A 94 1.88 -3.09 -11.63
CA ILE A 94 1.79 -2.19 -10.48
C ILE A 94 1.46 -2.98 -9.20
N PHE A 95 0.45 -3.83 -9.25
CA PHE A 95 0.06 -4.68 -8.12
C PHE A 95 1.20 -5.59 -7.66
N THR A 96 1.91 -6.21 -8.60
CA THR A 96 3.06 -7.08 -8.30
C THR A 96 4.21 -6.29 -7.69
N GLY A 97 4.55 -5.13 -8.23
CA GLY A 97 5.61 -4.28 -7.70
C GLY A 97 5.35 -3.85 -6.24
N LEU A 98 4.15 -3.37 -5.96
CA LEU A 98 3.76 -2.99 -4.60
C LEU A 98 3.67 -4.20 -3.66
N GLY A 99 3.16 -5.32 -4.14
CA GLY A 99 3.06 -6.56 -3.39
C GLY A 99 4.42 -7.13 -3.02
N THR A 100 5.38 -7.11 -3.95
CA THR A 100 6.77 -7.53 -3.71
C THR A 100 7.44 -6.65 -2.66
N ALA A 101 7.32 -5.32 -2.78
CA ALA A 101 7.84 -4.39 -1.78
C ALA A 101 7.31 -4.69 -0.37
N GLY A 102 6.00 -4.98 -0.24
CA GLY A 102 5.39 -5.35 1.02
C GLY A 102 5.83 -6.72 1.54
N SER A 103 6.06 -7.68 0.68
CA SER A 103 6.55 -9.02 1.06
C SER A 103 7.99 -8.97 1.56
N ASP A 104 8.86 -8.25 0.87
CA ASP A 104 10.25 -8.07 1.27
C ASP A 104 10.36 -7.34 2.62
N TYR A 105 9.50 -6.34 2.84
CA TYR A 105 9.42 -5.64 4.12
C TYR A 105 9.03 -6.58 5.27
N ARG A 106 8.00 -7.39 5.09
CA ARG A 106 7.58 -8.37 6.09
C ARG A 106 8.68 -9.40 6.38
N GLU A 107 9.32 -9.91 5.34
CA GLU A 107 10.41 -10.87 5.48
C GLU A 107 11.60 -10.27 6.27
N ALA A 108 12.00 -9.05 5.97
CA ALA A 108 13.06 -8.35 6.68
C ALA A 108 12.75 -8.19 8.17
N ILE A 109 11.53 -7.78 8.52
CA ILE A 109 11.09 -7.64 9.91
C ILE A 109 11.10 -8.99 10.65
N TYR A 110 10.60 -10.05 10.01
CA TYR A 110 10.57 -11.38 10.65
C TYR A 110 11.97 -11.95 10.87
N LYS A 111 12.89 -11.75 9.95
CA LYS A 111 14.29 -12.14 10.10
C LYS A 111 14.94 -11.42 11.29
N THR A 112 14.69 -10.13 11.44
CA THR A 112 15.22 -9.34 12.57
C THR A 112 14.68 -9.83 13.92
N ARG A 113 13.41 -10.24 13.98
CA ARG A 113 12.80 -10.77 15.22
C ARG A 113 13.31 -12.15 15.63
N SER A 114 13.80 -12.96 14.70
CA SER A 114 14.33 -14.30 15.02
C SER A 114 15.64 -14.28 15.80
N PHE A 115 16.27 -13.13 16.01
CA PHE A 115 17.46 -12.92 16.81
C PHE A 115 17.18 -12.33 18.21
N LEU A 116 15.94 -12.08 18.53
CA LEU A 116 15.47 -11.63 19.85
C LEU A 116 14.81 -12.77 20.61
#